data_5525a15faadde00216e9e58aa5b65f6c
#
_entry.id   5525a15faadde00216e9e58aa5b65f6c
#
_cell.length_a   1.000
_cell.length_b   1.000
_cell.length_c   1.000
_cell.angle_alpha   90.00
_cell.angle_beta   90.00
_cell.angle_gamma   90.00
#
_symmetry.space_group_name_H-M   'P 1'
#
loop_
_entity.id
_entity.type
_entity.pdbx_description
1 polymer ?
#
loop_
_entity_poly.entity_id
_entity_poly.type
_entity_poly.pdbx_seq_one_letter_code
_entity_poly.pdbx_strand_id
1 'polypeptide(L)'
;MKDKGEIIVYQSENSLQLEVRMEDETVWLTQAQMIELFQRDQSVIARHIGNIFKEKESDEKSNMHFLHIANSDKPVKVYSLDVIISVGYRVKSQRSTQFRIWANKVLKEYMFKGYVINQRINKIEVTIYTNQIPKQLSLDLQRHNAQYDPIDIQLFRQSHDRFLIIDEKELYHIGTSLKDLGKKWFAFSKIQLDIKELLNHL
;
A
#
# COMPACT_ATOMS: atom_id res chain seq x y z
N MET A 1 7.53 -9.00 -18.23
CA MET A 1 7.95 -9.36 -16.86
C MET A 1 6.73 -9.15 -15.99
N LYS A 2 6.13 -10.22 -15.43
CA LYS A 2 4.98 -10.08 -14.54
C LYS A 2 5.51 -9.68 -13.18
N ASP A 3 5.04 -8.56 -12.66
CA ASP A 3 5.45 -8.03 -11.38
C ASP A 3 5.25 -9.07 -10.26
N LYS A 4 6.34 -9.47 -9.63
CA LYS A 4 6.29 -10.18 -8.36
C LYS A 4 6.13 -9.12 -7.26
N GLY A 5 4.91 -8.86 -6.87
CA GLY A 5 4.66 -8.00 -5.72
C GLY A 5 4.99 -8.72 -4.42
N GLU A 6 5.77 -8.09 -3.55
CA GLU A 6 6.00 -8.55 -2.18
C GLU A 6 4.91 -7.97 -1.29
N ILE A 7 4.07 -8.82 -0.71
CA ILE A 7 3.16 -8.38 0.35
C ILE A 7 3.68 -8.86 1.69
N ILE A 8 4.02 -7.91 2.52
CA ILE A 8 4.34 -8.17 3.92
C ILE A 8 3.04 -8.15 4.71
N VAL A 9 2.50 -9.31 4.96
CA VAL A 9 1.15 -9.45 5.53
C VAL A 9 1.08 -9.11 7.02
N TYR A 10 2.19 -9.07 7.77
CA TYR A 10 2.11 -8.76 9.20
C TYR A 10 3.47 -8.48 9.84
N GLN A 11 3.53 -7.49 10.74
CA GLN A 11 4.67 -7.24 11.64
C GLN A 11 4.30 -7.54 13.09
N SER A 12 4.76 -8.67 13.60
CA SER A 12 5.29 -8.79 14.94
C SER A 12 6.82 -8.77 14.84
N GLU A 13 7.53 -8.70 15.94
CA GLU A 13 9.00 -8.67 16.02
C GLU A 13 9.72 -9.78 15.21
N ASN A 14 8.99 -10.80 14.75
CA ASN A 14 9.41 -11.82 13.77
C ASN A 14 8.50 -11.75 12.54
N SER A 15 8.76 -10.82 11.64
CA SER A 15 8.01 -10.67 10.40
C SER A 15 8.23 -11.86 9.46
N LEU A 16 7.18 -12.61 9.17
CA LEU A 16 7.16 -13.56 8.07
C LEU A 16 7.03 -12.77 6.77
N GLN A 17 8.03 -12.84 5.91
CA GLN A 17 7.96 -12.32 4.54
C GLN A 17 7.44 -13.44 3.64
N LEU A 18 6.24 -13.27 3.09
CA LEU A 18 5.69 -14.17 2.09
C LEU A 18 5.78 -13.49 0.72
N GLU A 19 6.46 -14.13 -0.22
CA GLU A 19 6.35 -13.73 -1.62
C GLU A 19 4.92 -13.99 -2.08
N VAL A 20 4.19 -12.94 -2.42
CA VAL A 20 2.84 -13.03 -2.92
C VAL A 20 2.75 -12.52 -4.34
N ARG A 21 1.88 -13.13 -5.12
CA ARG A 21 1.60 -12.68 -6.47
C ARG A 21 0.45 -11.67 -6.44
N MET A 22 0.73 -10.48 -6.95
CA MET A 22 -0.31 -9.50 -7.26
C MET A 22 -0.71 -9.65 -8.72
N GLU A 23 -1.99 -9.86 -8.99
CA GLU A 23 -2.58 -9.91 -10.33
C GLU A 23 -4.02 -9.41 -10.22
N ASP A 24 -4.46 -8.56 -11.16
CA ASP A 24 -5.82 -8.00 -11.20
C ASP A 24 -6.26 -7.31 -9.90
N GLU A 25 -5.38 -6.46 -9.33
CA GLU A 25 -5.64 -5.68 -8.10
C GLU A 25 -5.91 -6.53 -6.84
N THR A 26 -5.61 -7.83 -6.87
CA THR A 26 -5.75 -8.73 -5.71
C THR A 26 -4.49 -9.54 -5.47
N VAL A 27 -4.47 -10.21 -4.34
CA VAL A 27 -3.39 -11.06 -3.85
C VAL A 27 -3.79 -12.51 -3.98
N TRP A 28 -2.87 -13.32 -4.48
CA TRP A 28 -3.08 -14.75 -4.66
C TRP A 28 -2.10 -15.55 -3.79
N LEU A 29 -2.61 -16.41 -2.92
CA LEU A 29 -1.81 -17.34 -2.13
C LEU A 29 -2.15 -18.80 -2.49
N THR A 30 -1.11 -19.63 -2.46
CA THR A 30 -1.28 -21.08 -2.46
C THR A 30 -1.77 -21.56 -1.10
N GLN A 31 -2.32 -22.77 -1.05
CA GLN A 31 -2.67 -23.41 0.23
C GLN A 31 -1.44 -23.57 1.15
N ALA A 32 -0.27 -23.88 0.60
CA ALA A 32 0.98 -23.98 1.35
C ALA A 32 1.36 -22.66 2.04
N GLN A 33 1.24 -21.52 1.31
CA GLN A 33 1.49 -20.21 1.87
C GLN A 33 0.48 -19.85 2.98
N MET A 34 -0.79 -20.24 2.84
CA MET A 34 -1.79 -20.04 3.91
C MET A 34 -1.50 -20.92 5.15
N ILE A 35 -0.98 -22.13 4.99
CA ILE A 35 -0.53 -22.98 6.09
C ILE A 35 0.58 -22.27 6.88
N GLU A 36 1.56 -21.71 6.18
CA GLU A 36 2.66 -20.96 6.78
C GLU A 36 2.18 -19.66 7.43
N LEU A 37 1.33 -18.89 6.74
CA LEU A 37 0.76 -17.63 7.22
C LEU A 37 0.00 -17.81 8.54
N PHE A 38 -0.89 -18.80 8.59
CA PHE A 38 -1.77 -19.00 9.74
C PHE A 38 -1.26 -20.04 10.75
N GLN A 39 -0.13 -20.67 10.45
CA GLN A 39 0.47 -21.73 11.29
C GLN A 39 -0.55 -22.81 11.69
N ARG A 40 -1.16 -23.41 10.67
CA ARG A 40 -2.16 -24.49 10.84
C ARG A 40 -1.96 -25.59 9.81
N ASP A 41 -2.39 -26.80 10.20
CA ASP A 41 -2.30 -27.99 9.38
C ASP A 41 -3.06 -27.85 8.06
N GLN A 42 -2.54 -28.52 7.02
CA GLN A 42 -3.13 -28.57 5.70
C GLN A 42 -4.63 -28.95 5.72
N SER A 43 -5.01 -29.94 6.51
CA SER A 43 -6.39 -30.44 6.63
C SER A 43 -7.34 -29.38 7.17
N VAL A 44 -6.87 -28.54 8.10
CA VAL A 44 -7.65 -27.43 8.68
C VAL A 44 -7.87 -26.34 7.64
N ILE A 45 -6.81 -25.92 6.96
CA ILE A 45 -6.89 -24.90 5.90
C ILE A 45 -7.79 -25.37 4.75
N ALA A 46 -7.58 -26.60 4.24
CA ALA A 46 -8.38 -27.17 3.17
C ALA A 46 -9.87 -27.24 3.53
N ARG A 47 -10.20 -27.65 4.76
CA ARG A 47 -11.60 -27.70 5.25
C ARG A 47 -12.24 -26.30 5.26
N HIS A 48 -11.53 -25.27 5.73
CA HIS A 48 -12.06 -23.92 5.75
C HIS A 48 -12.27 -23.37 4.34
N ILE A 49 -11.33 -23.58 3.42
CA ILE A 49 -11.49 -23.21 2.01
C ILE A 49 -12.73 -23.90 1.41
N GLY A 50 -12.86 -25.21 1.60
CA GLY A 50 -14.02 -25.96 1.13
C GLY A 50 -15.35 -25.44 1.69
N ASN A 51 -15.39 -25.07 2.97
CA ASN A 51 -16.58 -24.50 3.58
C ASN A 51 -16.94 -23.13 3.04
N ILE A 52 -15.96 -22.25 2.76
CA ILE A 52 -16.17 -20.92 2.18
C ILE A 52 -16.92 -21.03 0.84
N PHE A 53 -16.47 -21.92 -0.03
CA PHE A 53 -17.12 -22.14 -1.33
C PHE A 53 -18.47 -22.83 -1.20
N LYS A 54 -18.58 -23.83 -0.31
CA LYS A 54 -19.84 -24.53 -0.04
C LYS A 54 -20.93 -23.61 0.52
N GLU A 55 -20.55 -22.70 1.41
CA GLU A 55 -21.45 -21.71 2.03
C GLU A 55 -21.71 -20.51 1.11
N LYS A 56 -21.08 -20.47 -0.06
CA LYS A 56 -21.18 -19.35 -1.04
C LYS A 56 -20.75 -17.99 -0.49
N GLU A 57 -19.83 -17.99 0.49
CA GLU A 57 -19.21 -16.76 0.98
C GLU A 57 -18.34 -16.12 -0.09
N SER A 58 -17.68 -16.93 -0.92
CA SER A 58 -16.93 -16.50 -2.12
C SER A 58 -17.28 -17.45 -3.28
N ASP A 59 -17.32 -16.90 -4.51
CA ASP A 59 -17.49 -17.71 -5.71
C ASP A 59 -16.17 -18.39 -6.10
N GLU A 60 -16.21 -19.72 -6.29
CA GLU A 60 -15.00 -20.50 -6.56
C GLU A 60 -14.34 -20.12 -7.89
N LYS A 61 -15.13 -19.78 -8.93
CA LYS A 61 -14.60 -19.51 -10.28
C LYS A 61 -13.77 -18.23 -10.35
N SER A 62 -14.16 -17.21 -9.60
CA SER A 62 -13.45 -15.93 -9.54
C SER A 62 -12.37 -15.87 -8.45
N ASN A 63 -12.43 -16.77 -7.46
CA ASN A 63 -11.54 -16.71 -6.29
C ASN A 63 -10.58 -17.90 -6.18
N MET A 64 -10.50 -18.77 -7.19
CA MET A 64 -9.54 -19.86 -7.28
C MET A 64 -9.05 -20.05 -8.71
N HIS A 65 -7.73 -20.10 -8.89
CA HIS A 65 -7.09 -20.37 -10.16
C HIS A 65 -6.03 -21.45 -10.04
N PHE A 66 -5.65 -21.99 -11.21
CA PHE A 66 -4.52 -22.90 -11.33
C PHE A 66 -3.33 -22.16 -11.92
N LEU A 67 -2.20 -22.17 -11.23
CA LEU A 67 -0.95 -21.59 -11.70
C LEU A 67 0.10 -22.66 -11.94
N HIS A 68 0.83 -22.53 -13.04
CA HIS A 68 2.08 -23.27 -13.26
C HIS A 68 3.22 -22.51 -12.57
N ILE A 69 3.81 -23.11 -11.55
CA ILE A 69 4.98 -22.56 -10.86
C ILE A 69 6.23 -23.14 -11.53
N ALA A 70 7.25 -22.31 -11.71
CA ALA A 70 8.55 -22.77 -12.20
C ALA A 70 9.07 -23.92 -11.31
N ASN A 71 9.52 -25.02 -11.94
CA ASN A 71 9.96 -26.26 -11.29
C ASN A 71 8.82 -27.16 -10.72
N SER A 72 7.59 -27.01 -11.15
CA SER A 72 6.50 -27.93 -10.84
C SER A 72 5.82 -28.43 -12.12
N ASP A 73 5.76 -29.73 -12.32
CA ASP A 73 5.06 -30.36 -13.47
C ASP A 73 3.54 -30.29 -13.33
N LYS A 74 3.05 -29.94 -12.14
CA LYS A 74 1.61 -29.86 -11.86
C LYS A 74 1.18 -28.45 -11.51
N PRO A 75 0.05 -28.00 -12.05
CA PRO A 75 -0.51 -26.71 -11.66
C PRO A 75 -0.90 -26.71 -10.18
N VAL A 76 -0.64 -25.61 -9.50
CA VAL A 76 -0.96 -25.39 -8.08
C VAL A 76 -2.17 -24.48 -7.96
N LYS A 77 -3.11 -24.82 -7.08
CA LYS A 77 -4.23 -23.95 -6.77
C LYS A 77 -3.78 -22.72 -5.99
N VAL A 78 -4.26 -21.56 -6.42
CA VAL A 78 -4.11 -20.29 -5.71
C VAL A 78 -5.48 -19.71 -5.42
N TYR A 79 -5.56 -18.94 -4.35
CA TYR A 79 -6.80 -18.39 -3.81
C TYR A 79 -6.65 -16.89 -3.62
N SER A 80 -7.71 -16.15 -3.92
CA SER A 80 -7.76 -14.68 -3.83
C SER A 80 -7.66 -14.16 -2.40
N LEU A 81 -7.48 -12.85 -2.28
CA LEU A 81 -7.49 -12.15 -1.00
C LEU A 81 -8.78 -12.38 -0.22
N ASP A 82 -9.94 -12.47 -0.87
CA ASP A 82 -11.23 -12.73 -0.21
C ASP A 82 -11.22 -14.07 0.54
N VAL A 83 -10.74 -15.13 -0.13
CA VAL A 83 -10.61 -16.45 0.50
C VAL A 83 -9.57 -16.42 1.63
N ILE A 84 -8.46 -15.73 1.45
CA ILE A 84 -7.39 -15.59 2.46
C ILE A 84 -7.97 -14.92 3.72
N ILE A 85 -8.72 -13.83 3.56
CA ILE A 85 -9.36 -13.11 4.67
C ILE A 85 -10.33 -14.04 5.38
N SER A 86 -11.23 -14.70 4.65
CA SER A 86 -12.24 -15.62 5.20
C SER A 86 -11.60 -16.77 5.97
N VAL A 87 -10.53 -17.37 5.46
CA VAL A 87 -9.75 -18.39 6.18
C VAL A 87 -9.16 -17.80 7.47
N GLY A 88 -8.56 -16.62 7.41
CA GLY A 88 -7.95 -15.94 8.57
C GLY A 88 -8.94 -15.66 9.70
N TYR A 89 -10.20 -15.38 9.36
CA TYR A 89 -11.26 -15.19 10.36
C TYR A 89 -11.79 -16.50 10.96
N ARG A 90 -11.75 -17.62 10.22
CA ARG A 90 -12.26 -18.93 10.64
C ARG A 90 -11.25 -19.77 11.41
N VAL A 91 -9.97 -19.60 11.12
CA VAL A 91 -8.89 -20.40 11.73
C VAL A 91 -8.61 -19.94 13.17
N LYS A 92 -8.47 -20.92 14.08
CA LYS A 92 -8.11 -20.67 15.48
C LYS A 92 -6.61 -20.89 15.69
N SER A 93 -5.81 -19.82 15.51
CA SER A 93 -4.38 -19.79 15.83
C SER A 93 -3.97 -18.43 16.37
N GLN A 94 -2.80 -18.35 17.00
CA GLN A 94 -2.26 -17.07 17.44
C GLN A 94 -2.02 -16.13 16.25
N ARG A 95 -1.50 -16.65 15.15
CA ARG A 95 -1.28 -15.90 13.90
C ARG A 95 -2.58 -15.36 13.30
N SER A 96 -3.63 -16.19 13.27
CA SER A 96 -4.95 -15.73 12.80
C SER A 96 -5.56 -14.66 13.73
N THR A 97 -5.31 -14.75 15.03
CA THR A 97 -5.75 -13.69 15.96
C THR A 97 -5.04 -12.37 15.66
N GLN A 98 -3.73 -12.42 15.46
CA GLN A 98 -2.94 -11.24 15.08
C GLN A 98 -3.39 -10.67 13.73
N PHE A 99 -3.65 -11.54 12.75
CA PHE A 99 -4.18 -11.13 11.45
C PHE A 99 -5.53 -10.38 11.60
N ARG A 100 -6.46 -10.91 12.41
CA ARG A 100 -7.74 -10.24 12.66
C ARG A 100 -7.59 -8.89 13.34
N ILE A 101 -6.69 -8.78 14.32
CA ILE A 101 -6.40 -7.50 15.00
C ILE A 101 -5.91 -6.48 13.98
N TRP A 102 -4.96 -6.87 13.12
CA TRP A 102 -4.45 -6.00 12.06
C TRP A 102 -5.54 -5.61 11.05
N ALA A 103 -6.31 -6.59 10.52
CA ALA A 103 -7.37 -6.33 9.57
C ALA A 103 -8.44 -5.38 10.12
N ASN A 104 -8.84 -5.58 11.38
CA ASN A 104 -9.77 -4.67 12.06
C ASN A 104 -9.20 -3.26 12.25
N LYS A 105 -7.89 -3.12 12.51
CA LYS A 105 -7.22 -1.81 12.59
C LYS A 105 -7.30 -1.11 11.24
N VAL A 106 -6.92 -1.79 10.15
CA VAL A 106 -6.96 -1.25 8.78
C VAL A 106 -8.38 -0.82 8.41
N LEU A 107 -9.39 -1.67 8.67
CA LEU A 107 -10.79 -1.36 8.39
C LEU A 107 -11.28 -0.14 9.19
N LYS A 108 -10.95 -0.07 10.47
CA LYS A 108 -11.30 1.09 11.30
C LYS A 108 -10.65 2.37 10.78
N GLU A 109 -9.36 2.34 10.44
CA GLU A 109 -8.68 3.51 9.89
C GLU A 109 -9.34 3.97 8.59
N TYR A 110 -9.67 3.04 7.68
CA TYR A 110 -10.39 3.36 6.45
C TYR A 110 -11.77 3.97 6.72
N MET A 111 -12.55 3.40 7.64
CA MET A 111 -13.90 3.89 7.98
C MET A 111 -13.88 5.29 8.59
N PHE A 112 -12.88 5.60 9.43
CA PHE A 112 -12.83 6.90 10.11
C PHE A 112 -12.10 7.98 9.31
N LYS A 113 -11.07 7.61 8.55
CA LYS A 113 -10.23 8.56 7.79
C LYS A 113 -10.61 8.66 6.32
N GLY A 114 -11.33 7.65 5.76
CA GLY A 114 -11.63 7.52 4.33
C GLY A 114 -10.46 7.00 3.48
N TYR A 115 -9.31 6.72 4.09
CA TYR A 115 -8.12 6.15 3.43
C TYR A 115 -7.26 5.37 4.41
N VAL A 116 -6.42 4.47 3.88
CA VAL A 116 -5.36 3.78 4.63
C VAL A 116 -4.05 4.01 3.90
N ILE A 117 -3.04 4.48 4.63
CA ILE A 117 -1.69 4.64 4.10
C ILE A 117 -0.90 3.36 4.42
N ASN A 118 -0.32 2.75 3.39
CA ASN A 118 0.65 1.68 3.59
C ASN A 118 1.96 2.30 4.09
N GLN A 119 2.18 2.35 5.40
CA GLN A 119 3.37 2.93 6.05
C GLN A 119 4.70 2.22 5.70
N ARG A 120 4.65 1.19 4.85
CA ARG A 120 5.84 0.49 4.36
C ARG A 120 6.28 0.90 2.97
N ILE A 121 5.55 1.82 2.31
CA ILE A 121 6.13 2.56 1.22
C ILE A 121 7.37 3.24 1.80
N ASN A 122 8.53 2.95 1.24
CA ASN A 122 9.82 3.47 1.63
C ASN A 122 9.69 4.91 2.10
N LYS A 123 10.37 5.23 3.22
CA LYS A 123 10.40 6.56 3.80
C LYS A 123 10.36 7.61 2.69
N ILE A 124 9.23 8.30 2.56
CA ILE A 124 9.08 9.32 1.53
C ILE A 124 9.85 10.53 2.06
N GLU A 125 10.91 10.90 1.39
CA GLU A 125 11.60 12.16 1.66
C GLU A 125 10.84 13.27 0.96
N VAL A 126 10.34 14.22 1.74
CA VAL A 126 9.59 15.37 1.22
C VAL A 126 10.35 16.64 1.55
N THR A 127 10.65 17.43 0.52
CA THR A 127 11.22 18.78 0.69
C THR A 127 10.28 19.81 0.08
N ILE A 128 9.93 20.83 0.83
CA ILE A 128 9.13 21.97 0.37
C ILE A 128 10.07 23.14 0.10
N TYR A 129 10.13 23.57 -1.14
CA TYR A 129 10.83 24.80 -1.53
C TYR A 129 9.83 25.96 -1.56
N THR A 130 10.14 27.03 -0.85
CA THR A 130 9.23 28.19 -0.73
C THR A 130 9.99 29.51 -0.71
N ASN A 131 9.35 30.58 -1.19
CA ASN A 131 9.96 31.92 -1.20
C ASN A 131 10.05 32.55 0.21
N GLN A 132 9.25 32.08 1.18
CA GLN A 132 9.27 32.56 2.57
C GLN A 132 8.73 31.47 3.52
N ILE A 133 9.22 31.48 4.75
CA ILE A 133 8.79 30.55 5.81
C ILE A 133 8.10 31.35 6.90
N PRO A 134 6.76 31.57 6.82
CA PRO A 134 6.01 32.23 7.86
C PRO A 134 6.06 31.45 9.18
N LYS A 135 5.95 32.15 10.32
CA LYS A 135 5.93 31.53 11.64
C LYS A 135 4.86 30.42 11.78
N GLN A 136 3.70 30.62 11.15
CA GLN A 136 2.63 29.62 11.16
C GLN A 136 3.06 28.34 10.44
N LEU A 137 3.67 28.44 9.27
CA LEU A 137 4.17 27.27 8.52
C LEU A 137 5.23 26.49 9.33
N SER A 138 6.15 27.18 10.00
CA SER A 138 7.14 26.53 10.88
C SER A 138 6.48 25.76 12.02
N LEU A 139 5.43 26.32 12.65
CA LEU A 139 4.69 25.65 13.72
C LEU A 139 3.91 24.43 13.20
N ASP A 140 3.29 24.54 12.04
CA ASP A 140 2.52 23.44 11.45
C ASP A 140 3.44 22.30 11.02
N LEU A 141 4.62 22.60 10.46
CA LEU A 141 5.67 21.60 10.17
C LEU A 141 6.19 20.93 11.43
N GLN A 142 6.47 21.69 12.48
CA GLN A 142 6.92 21.13 13.75
C GLN A 142 5.88 20.14 14.32
N ARG A 143 4.60 20.46 14.26
CA ARG A 143 3.51 19.57 14.67
C ARG A 143 3.40 18.33 13.80
N HIS A 144 3.52 18.50 12.47
CA HIS A 144 3.52 17.40 11.52
C HIS A 144 4.69 16.44 11.80
N ASN A 145 5.92 16.97 11.86
CA ASN A 145 7.15 16.20 12.03
C ASN A 145 7.25 15.50 13.41
N ALA A 146 6.46 15.93 14.38
CA ALA A 146 6.33 15.23 15.66
C ALA A 146 5.42 13.98 15.61
N GLN A 147 4.61 13.82 14.56
CA GLN A 147 3.59 12.77 14.45
C GLN A 147 3.72 11.89 13.19
N TYR A 148 4.38 12.41 12.16
CA TYR A 148 4.48 11.80 10.82
C TYR A 148 5.92 11.84 10.32
N ASP A 149 6.17 11.21 9.17
CA ASP A 149 7.46 11.29 8.50
C ASP A 149 7.85 12.76 8.25
N PRO A 150 9.10 13.12 8.53
CA PRO A 150 9.50 14.52 8.51
C PRO A 150 9.44 15.10 7.10
N ILE A 151 8.96 16.33 7.02
CA ILE A 151 9.00 17.19 5.84
C ILE A 151 10.07 18.25 6.08
N ASP A 152 11.03 18.35 5.16
CA ASP A 152 12.01 19.41 5.14
C ASP A 152 11.48 20.65 4.42
N ILE A 153 11.97 21.84 4.80
CA ILE A 153 11.60 23.09 4.15
C ILE A 153 12.84 23.92 3.85
N GLN A 154 12.92 24.43 2.63
CA GLN A 154 14.02 25.25 2.15
C GLN A 154 13.53 26.53 1.49
N LEU A 155 14.31 27.60 1.59
CA LEU A 155 14.03 28.87 0.92
C LEU A 155 14.48 28.80 -0.53
N PHE A 156 13.53 29.05 -1.43
CA PHE A 156 13.78 29.16 -2.86
C PHE A 156 12.98 30.31 -3.44
N ARG A 157 13.65 31.30 -4.06
CA ARG A 157 13.06 32.57 -4.49
C ARG A 157 13.04 32.77 -6.00
N GLN A 158 13.53 31.80 -6.77
CA GLN A 158 13.70 31.93 -8.21
C GLN A 158 12.51 31.48 -9.04
N SER A 159 11.47 30.90 -8.41
CA SER A 159 10.26 30.47 -9.12
C SER A 159 9.04 31.24 -8.69
N HIS A 160 8.20 31.64 -9.64
CA HIS A 160 6.87 32.18 -9.42
C HIS A 160 5.78 31.10 -9.48
N ASP A 161 6.04 30.05 -10.24
CA ASP A 161 5.11 28.93 -10.42
C ASP A 161 5.32 27.84 -9.36
N ARG A 162 4.34 26.98 -9.25
CA ARG A 162 4.37 25.82 -8.34
C ARG A 162 4.58 24.55 -9.12
N PHE A 163 5.49 23.75 -8.63
CA PHE A 163 5.81 22.46 -9.22
C PHE A 163 5.71 21.36 -8.17
N LEU A 164 5.36 20.15 -8.62
CA LEU A 164 5.48 18.91 -7.87
C LEU A 164 6.46 18.02 -8.62
N ILE A 165 7.53 17.64 -7.95
CA ILE A 165 8.54 16.71 -8.46
C ILE A 165 8.37 15.40 -7.68
N ILE A 166 8.24 14.28 -8.39
CA ILE A 166 8.10 12.95 -7.79
C ILE A 166 9.29 12.10 -8.25
N ASP A 167 10.04 11.54 -7.28
CA ASP A 167 11.18 10.63 -7.49
C ASP A 167 12.23 11.15 -8.48
N GLU A 168 12.37 12.47 -8.58
CA GLU A 168 13.26 13.12 -9.57
C GLU A 168 13.00 12.67 -11.03
N LYS A 169 11.80 12.15 -11.31
CA LYS A 169 11.42 11.58 -12.63
C LYS A 169 10.18 12.23 -13.24
N GLU A 170 9.29 12.70 -12.41
CA GLU A 170 8.04 13.28 -12.86
C GLU A 170 7.91 14.72 -12.40
N LEU A 171 7.57 15.60 -13.33
CA LEU A 171 7.37 17.02 -13.07
C LEU A 171 5.94 17.42 -13.42
N TYR A 172 5.26 18.01 -12.46
CA TYR A 172 3.91 18.55 -12.63
C TYR A 172 3.91 20.06 -12.35
N HIS A 173 3.33 20.82 -13.25
CA HIS A 173 3.06 22.25 -13.05
C HIS A 173 1.70 22.39 -12.39
N ILE A 174 1.67 23.07 -11.23
CA ILE A 174 0.49 23.34 -10.44
C ILE A 174 0.18 24.84 -10.54
N GLY A 175 -0.55 25.26 -11.57
CA GLY A 175 -0.68 26.68 -11.96
C GLY A 175 -1.06 27.66 -10.86
N THR A 176 -2.21 27.47 -10.19
CA THR A 176 -2.74 28.43 -9.24
C THR A 176 -2.51 28.07 -7.78
N SER A 177 -3.02 28.91 -6.86
CA SER A 177 -2.88 28.71 -5.42
C SER A 177 -3.54 27.41 -4.95
N LEU A 178 -2.84 26.62 -4.15
CA LEU A 178 -3.35 25.41 -3.48
C LEU A 178 -4.38 25.73 -2.37
N LYS A 179 -4.64 27.03 -2.07
CA LYS A 179 -5.52 27.44 -0.98
C LYS A 179 -6.96 26.90 -1.09
N ASP A 180 -7.42 26.71 -2.31
CA ASP A 180 -8.77 26.20 -2.58
C ASP A 180 -8.77 24.75 -3.07
N LEU A 181 -7.66 24.01 -2.87
CA LEU A 181 -7.57 22.60 -3.22
C LEU A 181 -8.68 21.80 -2.52
N GLY A 182 -9.42 21.02 -3.29
CA GLY A 182 -10.57 20.24 -2.82
C GLY A 182 -11.89 21.04 -2.68
N LYS A 183 -11.88 22.38 -2.84
CA LYS A 183 -13.08 23.22 -2.80
C LYS A 183 -13.52 23.70 -4.17
N LYS A 184 -12.60 23.79 -5.13
CA LYS A 184 -12.84 24.27 -6.50
C LYS A 184 -12.17 23.34 -7.51
N TRP A 185 -12.57 23.47 -8.77
CA TRP A 185 -11.90 22.80 -9.88
C TRP A 185 -10.44 23.22 -9.93
N PHE A 186 -9.56 22.23 -10.01
CA PHE A 186 -8.13 22.41 -10.01
C PHE A 186 -7.53 21.64 -11.19
N ALA A 187 -6.68 22.31 -11.96
CA ALA A 187 -5.98 21.70 -13.08
C ALA A 187 -4.47 21.75 -12.85
N PHE A 188 -3.79 20.68 -13.18
CA PHE A 188 -2.33 20.59 -13.25
C PHE A 188 -1.94 19.84 -14.52
N SER A 189 -0.74 20.06 -15.01
CA SER A 189 -0.24 19.40 -16.22
C SER A 189 1.11 18.75 -15.96
N LYS A 190 1.30 17.54 -16.48
CA LYS A 190 2.63 16.92 -16.51
C LYS A 190 3.48 17.59 -17.56
N ILE A 191 4.67 18.01 -17.18
CA ILE A 191 5.63 18.68 -18.07
C ILE A 191 6.75 17.71 -18.41
N GLN A 192 7.14 17.69 -19.69
CA GLN A 192 8.32 16.97 -20.16
C GLN A 192 9.50 17.95 -20.22
N LEU A 193 10.15 18.16 -19.09
CA LEU A 193 11.40 18.91 -18.98
C LEU A 193 12.49 18.03 -18.36
N ASP A 194 13.74 18.34 -18.61
CA ASP A 194 14.84 17.70 -17.90
C ASP A 194 14.85 18.18 -16.45
N ILE A 195 14.40 17.30 -15.57
CA ILE A 195 14.28 17.58 -14.13
C ILE A 195 15.64 17.88 -13.52
N LYS A 196 16.74 17.30 -14.07
CA LYS A 196 18.09 17.56 -13.57
C LYS A 196 18.51 19.01 -13.75
N GLU A 197 18.09 19.64 -14.84
CA GLU A 197 18.36 21.06 -15.07
C GLU A 197 17.63 21.92 -14.01
N LEU A 198 16.39 21.57 -13.70
CA LEU A 198 15.61 22.27 -12.65
C LEU A 198 16.21 22.05 -11.25
N LEU A 199 16.62 20.83 -10.92
CA LEU A 199 17.20 20.47 -9.62
C LEU A 199 18.58 21.13 -9.38
N ASN A 200 19.36 21.38 -10.45
CA ASN A 200 20.63 22.09 -10.32
C ASN A 200 20.47 23.57 -9.90
N HIS A 201 19.27 24.10 -9.97
CA HIS A 201 18.94 25.47 -9.54
C HIS A 201 18.28 25.52 -8.14
N LEU A 202 17.98 24.37 -7.53
CA LEU A 202 17.46 24.23 -6.16
C LEU A 202 18.61 24.12 -5.17
#